data_74f52156d1c6805c06bf63a0266f8dde
#
_entry.id   74f52156d1c6805c06bf63a0266f8dde
#
_cell.length_a   1.000
_cell.length_b   1.000
_cell.length_c   1.000
_cell.angle_alpha   90.00
_cell.angle_beta   90.00
_cell.angle_gamma   90.00
#
_symmetry.space_group_name_H-M   'P 1'
#
loop_
_entity.id
_entity.type
_entity.pdbx_description
1 polymer ?
#
loop_
_entity_poly.entity_id
_entity_poly.type
_entity_poly.pdbx_seq_one_letter_code
_entity_poly.pdbx_strand_id
1 'polypeptide(L)'
;MITNKMVEHIKGTLNDLTKGKNTNFGQDLDAGTSAPDSGILVVLTDGANVDSLSDSAGKKVLASSTVLGKDGVDIFSTEGKTINVINIPYSETISVEPGTAQGFAIVQVTANNLKEASIVGSNENADPRKKYVIDNTKLDGCSVLFSGSINSNQTIEVNNSFSLSNIKITFN
;
A
#
# COMPACT_ATOMS: atom_id res chain seq x y z
N MET A 1 10.81 0.93 24.33
CA MET A 1 11.80 0.23 23.44
C MET A 1 11.11 -0.93 22.75
N ILE A 2 11.13 -0.99 21.42
CA ILE A 2 10.60 -2.13 20.64
C ILE A 2 11.67 -3.22 20.53
N THR A 3 11.28 -4.47 20.74
CA THR A 3 12.17 -5.63 20.62
C THR A 3 12.07 -6.24 19.20
N ASN A 4 13.11 -6.97 18.78
CA ASN A 4 13.08 -7.71 17.51
C ASN A 4 11.86 -8.67 17.44
N LYS A 5 11.51 -9.30 18.58
CA LYS A 5 10.34 -10.19 18.65
C LYS A 5 9.02 -9.43 18.34
N MET A 6 8.89 -8.20 18.80
CA MET A 6 7.72 -7.36 18.49
C MET A 6 7.69 -7.00 17.01
N VAL A 7 8.84 -6.66 16.41
CA VAL A 7 8.95 -6.35 14.99
C VAL A 7 8.58 -7.56 14.14
N GLU A 8 9.03 -8.75 14.50
CA GLU A 8 8.63 -10.01 13.84
C GLU A 8 7.12 -10.25 13.94
N HIS A 9 6.51 -9.93 15.08
CA HIS A 9 5.07 -10.07 15.24
C HIS A 9 4.30 -9.08 14.35
N ILE A 10 4.73 -7.81 14.29
CA ILE A 10 4.15 -6.80 13.40
C ILE A 10 4.25 -7.25 11.93
N LYS A 11 5.44 -7.70 11.51
CA LYS A 11 5.66 -8.23 10.16
C LYS A 11 4.71 -9.40 9.86
N GLY A 12 4.58 -10.34 10.79
CA GLY A 12 3.68 -11.49 10.65
C GLY A 12 2.23 -11.05 10.45
N THR A 13 1.75 -10.11 11.24
CA THR A 13 0.40 -9.54 11.11
C THR A 13 0.19 -8.85 9.76
N LEU A 14 1.15 -8.04 9.30
CA LEU A 14 1.07 -7.38 8.00
C LEU A 14 1.01 -8.41 6.85
N ASN A 15 1.84 -9.45 6.89
CA ASN A 15 1.82 -10.51 5.89
C ASN A 15 0.52 -11.32 5.93
N ASP A 16 -0.04 -11.56 7.10
CA ASP A 16 -1.33 -12.24 7.24
C ASP A 16 -2.47 -11.38 6.67
N LEU A 17 -2.44 -10.06 6.89
CA LEU A 17 -3.38 -9.12 6.26
C LEU A 17 -3.30 -9.16 4.73
N THR A 18 -2.09 -9.18 4.17
CA THR A 18 -1.92 -9.23 2.72
C THR A 18 -2.34 -10.57 2.10
N LYS A 19 -2.35 -11.65 2.88
CA LYS A 19 -2.78 -12.99 2.44
C LYS A 19 -4.26 -13.25 2.64
N GLY A 20 -5.02 -12.27 3.11
CA GLY A 20 -6.44 -12.43 3.38
C GLY A 20 -6.77 -13.28 4.59
N LYS A 21 -5.81 -13.52 5.47
CA LYS A 21 -6.08 -14.21 6.72
C LYS A 21 -6.82 -13.30 7.68
N ASN A 22 -7.82 -13.88 8.36
CA ASN A 22 -8.54 -13.19 9.41
C ASN A 22 -7.59 -12.82 10.53
N THR A 23 -7.46 -11.54 10.82
CA THR A 23 -6.65 -11.01 11.90
C THR A 23 -7.50 -10.11 12.78
N ASN A 24 -6.96 -9.69 13.93
CA ASN A 24 -7.64 -8.73 14.82
C ASN A 24 -7.90 -7.35 14.17
N PHE A 25 -7.36 -7.11 12.98
CA PHE A 25 -7.62 -5.90 12.18
C PHE A 25 -8.79 -6.06 11.20
N GLY A 26 -9.47 -7.19 11.23
CA GLY A 26 -10.66 -7.48 10.43
C GLY A 26 -10.36 -7.63 8.95
N GLN A 27 -10.55 -8.81 8.38
CA GLN A 27 -10.25 -9.01 6.99
C GLN A 27 -10.96 -10.12 6.32
N ASP A 28 -11.49 -9.85 5.19
CA ASP A 28 -11.67 -10.83 4.15
C ASP A 28 -11.15 -10.25 2.83
N LEU A 29 -10.11 -10.84 2.27
CA LEU A 29 -9.68 -10.59 0.91
C LEU A 29 -10.35 -11.64 0.04
N ASP A 30 -11.67 -11.55 -0.10
CA ASP A 30 -12.38 -12.47 -0.94
C ASP A 30 -11.89 -12.30 -2.39
N ALA A 31 -11.38 -13.39 -2.96
CA ALA A 31 -10.89 -13.47 -4.32
C ALA A 31 -12.02 -13.49 -5.38
N GLY A 32 -13.20 -12.96 -5.04
CA GLY A 32 -14.31 -12.80 -5.95
C GLY A 32 -14.05 -11.80 -7.08
N THR A 33 -15.00 -11.63 -7.95
CA THR A 33 -14.97 -10.64 -9.05
C THR A 33 -15.19 -9.21 -8.57
N SER A 34 -15.48 -9.01 -7.28
CA SER A 34 -15.71 -7.72 -6.63
C SER A 34 -14.43 -7.17 -6.02
N ALA A 35 -14.42 -5.87 -5.71
CA ALA A 35 -13.36 -5.28 -4.90
C ALA A 35 -13.23 -6.03 -3.57
N PRO A 36 -12.01 -6.28 -3.09
CA PRO A 36 -11.82 -6.91 -1.80
C PRO A 36 -12.44 -6.05 -0.68
N ASP A 37 -13.03 -6.69 0.33
CA ASP A 37 -13.67 -6.00 1.46
C ASP A 37 -12.72 -5.09 2.22
N SER A 38 -11.43 -5.46 2.24
CA SER A 38 -10.37 -4.60 2.73
C SER A 38 -9.02 -5.03 2.18
N GLY A 39 -8.00 -4.23 2.37
CA GLY A 39 -6.65 -4.55 1.88
C GLY A 39 -5.58 -3.60 2.41
N ILE A 40 -4.35 -3.97 2.12
CA ILE A 40 -3.17 -3.16 2.38
C ILE A 40 -2.62 -2.65 1.05
N LEU A 41 -2.29 -1.37 1.02
CA LEU A 41 -1.63 -0.71 -0.11
C LEU A 41 -0.41 0.06 0.38
N VAL A 42 0.53 0.26 -0.52
CA VAL A 42 1.58 1.26 -0.35
C VAL A 42 1.28 2.42 -1.28
N VAL A 43 1.27 3.62 -0.74
CA VAL A 43 1.00 4.84 -1.50
C VAL A 43 2.17 5.82 -1.40
N LEU A 44 2.36 6.63 -2.44
CA LEU A 44 3.22 7.82 -2.39
C LEU A 44 2.35 9.03 -2.10
N THR A 45 2.82 9.89 -1.23
CA THR A 45 2.10 11.06 -0.73
C THR A 45 2.85 12.35 -1.04
N ASP A 46 2.11 13.44 -1.22
CA ASP A 46 2.68 14.78 -1.44
C ASP A 46 3.33 15.37 -0.18
N GLY A 47 3.03 14.84 1.00
CA GLY A 47 3.69 15.17 2.27
C GLY A 47 4.43 13.98 2.87
N ALA A 48 5.47 14.25 3.65
CA ALA A 48 6.17 13.24 4.43
C ALA A 48 5.49 13.00 5.79
N ASN A 49 5.63 11.77 6.31
CA ASN A 49 5.17 11.39 7.65
C ASN A 49 3.68 11.70 7.92
N VAL A 50 2.82 11.41 6.95
CA VAL A 50 1.38 11.65 7.08
C VAL A 50 0.76 10.74 8.16
N ASP A 51 -0.13 11.27 8.96
CA ASP A 51 -0.92 10.54 9.97
C ASP A 51 -2.30 10.11 9.47
N SER A 52 -2.74 10.75 8.39
CA SER A 52 -4.02 10.49 7.72
C SER A 52 -3.90 10.88 6.25
N LEU A 53 -4.80 10.37 5.42
CA LEU A 53 -4.90 10.73 4.01
C LEU A 53 -6.12 11.65 3.81
N SER A 54 -5.99 12.63 2.95
CA SER A 54 -7.09 13.49 2.52
C SER A 54 -6.75 14.16 1.19
N ASP A 55 -7.71 14.86 0.59
CA ASP A 55 -7.50 15.69 -0.60
C ASP A 55 -6.80 17.04 -0.30
N SER A 56 -6.50 17.28 0.97
CA SER A 56 -5.78 18.50 1.40
C SER A 56 -4.28 18.38 1.09
N ALA A 57 -3.65 19.49 0.73
CA ALA A 57 -2.22 19.55 0.49
C ALA A 57 -1.40 19.00 1.67
N GLY A 58 -0.37 18.22 1.36
CA GLY A 58 0.47 17.53 2.34
C GLY A 58 -0.06 16.18 2.82
N LYS A 59 -1.25 15.76 2.37
CA LYS A 59 -1.89 14.48 2.73
C LYS A 59 -2.47 13.72 1.53
N LYS A 60 -2.20 14.20 0.32
CA LYS A 60 -2.73 13.63 -0.91
C LYS A 60 -1.98 12.37 -1.32
N VAL A 61 -2.73 11.42 -1.87
CA VAL A 61 -2.15 10.25 -2.55
C VAL A 61 -1.88 10.60 -4.01
N LEU A 62 -0.64 10.44 -4.42
CA LEU A 62 -0.21 10.70 -5.80
C LEU A 62 -0.02 9.42 -6.60
N ALA A 63 0.43 8.34 -5.97
CA ALA A 63 0.55 7.03 -6.60
C ALA A 63 0.17 5.93 -5.59
N SER A 64 -0.35 4.83 -6.10
CA SER A 64 -0.81 3.70 -5.30
C SER A 64 -0.32 2.39 -5.89
N SER A 65 0.13 1.47 -5.05
CA SER A 65 0.17 0.07 -5.45
C SER A 65 -1.25 -0.44 -5.69
N THR A 66 -1.37 -1.55 -6.39
CA THR A 66 -2.60 -2.35 -6.30
C THR A 66 -2.71 -2.94 -4.89
N VAL A 67 -3.88 -3.48 -4.54
CA VAL A 67 -4.04 -4.17 -3.27
C VAL A 67 -2.98 -5.26 -3.15
N LEU A 68 -2.15 -5.16 -2.10
CA LEU A 68 -1.05 -6.08 -1.87
C LEU A 68 -1.57 -7.45 -1.43
N GLY A 69 -0.83 -8.45 -1.77
CA GLY A 69 -1.10 -9.83 -1.42
C GLY A 69 -1.18 -10.69 -2.66
N LYS A 70 -0.43 -11.76 -2.66
CA LYS A 70 -0.38 -12.74 -3.72
C LYS A 70 -0.27 -14.10 -3.05
N ASP A 71 -0.85 -15.07 -3.67
CA ASP A 71 -0.91 -16.47 -3.25
C ASP A 71 0.28 -16.95 -2.41
N GLY A 72 0.19 -16.77 -1.10
CA GLY A 72 1.16 -17.26 -0.14
C GLY A 72 2.50 -16.52 -0.06
N VAL A 73 2.72 -15.47 -0.85
CA VAL A 73 4.00 -14.73 -0.86
C VAL A 73 3.98 -13.62 0.20
N ASP A 74 5.03 -13.57 1.02
CA ASP A 74 5.23 -12.49 1.98
C ASP A 74 5.65 -11.20 1.26
N ILE A 75 5.02 -10.09 1.60
CA ILE A 75 5.34 -8.75 1.10
C ILE A 75 6.30 -8.03 2.05
N PHE A 76 6.32 -8.43 3.31
CA PHE A 76 7.16 -7.82 4.34
C PHE A 76 8.18 -8.81 4.85
N SER A 77 9.42 -8.37 4.95
CA SER A 77 10.51 -9.10 5.60
C SER A 77 11.10 -8.27 6.74
N THR A 78 11.93 -8.88 7.58
CA THR A 78 12.58 -8.17 8.69
C THR A 78 14.08 -8.35 8.66
N GLU A 79 14.77 -7.32 9.14
CA GLU A 79 16.18 -7.34 9.47
C GLU A 79 16.39 -6.59 10.79
N GLY A 80 16.58 -7.32 11.89
CA GLY A 80 16.65 -6.74 13.22
C GLY A 80 15.36 -5.98 13.59
N LYS A 81 15.45 -4.69 13.79
CA LYS A 81 14.31 -3.79 14.09
C LYS A 81 13.72 -3.11 12.86
N THR A 82 14.04 -3.56 11.68
CA THR A 82 13.57 -2.97 10.42
C THR A 82 12.63 -3.93 9.71
N ILE A 83 11.48 -3.43 9.29
CA ILE A 83 10.59 -4.09 8.33
C ILE A 83 10.91 -3.53 6.95
N ASN A 84 11.22 -4.42 6.02
CA ASN A 84 11.43 -4.09 4.63
C ASN A 84 10.18 -4.46 3.82
N VAL A 85 9.72 -3.56 2.96
CA VAL A 85 8.72 -3.89 1.94
C VAL A 85 9.47 -4.54 0.78
N ILE A 86 9.10 -5.77 0.42
CA ILE A 86 9.66 -6.47 -0.73
C ILE A 86 9.12 -5.81 -2.00
N ASN A 87 9.94 -5.71 -3.02
CA ASN A 87 9.67 -5.00 -4.26
C ASN A 87 8.24 -5.15 -4.77
N ILE A 88 7.60 -4.01 -4.97
CA ILE A 88 6.32 -3.90 -5.67
C ILE A 88 6.65 -3.56 -7.13
N PRO A 89 6.31 -4.41 -8.10
CA PRO A 89 6.69 -4.21 -9.48
C PRO A 89 5.95 -3.02 -10.12
N TYR A 90 6.52 -2.45 -11.17
CA TYR A 90 5.91 -1.35 -11.94
C TYR A 90 4.49 -1.64 -12.40
N SER A 91 4.19 -2.87 -12.78
CA SER A 91 2.86 -3.29 -13.21
C SER A 91 1.81 -3.25 -12.10
N GLU A 92 2.23 -3.09 -10.87
CA GLU A 92 1.36 -3.07 -9.69
C GLU A 92 1.33 -1.69 -9.00
N THR A 93 1.89 -0.66 -9.63
CA THR A 93 1.89 0.70 -9.07
C THR A 93 1.47 1.72 -10.11
N ILE A 94 0.48 2.50 -9.79
CA ILE A 94 -0.20 3.40 -10.72
C ILE A 94 -0.30 4.79 -10.14
N SER A 95 -0.06 5.81 -10.98
CA SER A 95 -0.32 7.18 -10.62
C SER A 95 -1.82 7.44 -10.51
N VAL A 96 -2.25 8.09 -9.45
CA VAL A 96 -3.64 8.46 -9.21
C VAL A 96 -3.89 9.96 -9.31
N GLU A 97 -2.86 10.76 -9.04
CA GLU A 97 -2.88 12.23 -9.18
C GLU A 97 -1.46 12.72 -9.48
N PRO A 98 -1.27 13.70 -10.40
CA PRO A 98 0.05 14.27 -10.65
C PRO A 98 0.51 15.15 -9.47
N GLY A 99 1.82 15.22 -9.26
CA GLY A 99 2.41 16.04 -8.21
C GLY A 99 3.83 15.64 -7.87
N THR A 100 4.35 16.17 -6.79
CA THR A 100 5.68 15.83 -6.27
C THR A 100 5.54 15.02 -4.99
N ALA A 101 5.90 13.75 -5.04
CA ALA A 101 5.90 12.88 -3.87
C ALA A 101 7.08 13.22 -2.95
N GLN A 102 6.79 13.33 -1.66
CA GLN A 102 7.76 13.60 -0.60
C GLN A 102 7.78 12.49 0.45
N GLY A 103 6.73 11.66 0.48
CA GLY A 103 6.59 10.58 1.44
C GLY A 103 5.91 9.34 0.87
N PHE A 104 5.82 8.35 1.73
CA PHE A 104 5.06 7.13 1.50
C PHE A 104 4.16 6.83 2.71
N ALA A 105 3.14 6.04 2.49
CA ALA A 105 2.36 5.44 3.57
C ALA A 105 2.00 3.99 3.23
N ILE A 106 1.92 3.15 4.27
CA ILE A 106 1.29 1.84 4.22
C ILE A 106 -0.08 2.00 4.83
N VAL A 107 -1.11 1.73 4.06
CA VAL A 107 -2.49 2.02 4.44
C VAL A 107 -3.35 0.77 4.39
N GLN A 108 -4.25 0.67 5.35
CA GLN A 108 -5.36 -0.26 5.33
C GLN A 108 -6.58 0.45 4.77
N VAL A 109 -7.25 -0.18 3.83
CA VAL A 109 -8.42 0.35 3.12
C VAL A 109 -9.58 -0.63 3.19
N THR A 110 -10.78 -0.13 2.97
CA THR A 110 -11.99 -0.92 2.75
C THR A 110 -12.37 -0.89 1.26
N ALA A 111 -13.33 -1.72 0.84
CA ALA A 111 -13.83 -1.72 -0.52
C ALA A 111 -14.28 -0.33 -1.01
N ASN A 112 -14.82 0.49 -0.09
CA ASN A 112 -15.26 1.86 -0.42
C ASN A 112 -14.12 2.80 -0.81
N ASN A 113 -12.90 2.51 -0.39
CA ASN A 113 -11.71 3.32 -0.69
C ASN A 113 -11.03 2.92 -2.00
N LEU A 114 -11.54 1.90 -2.68
CA LEU A 114 -10.91 1.31 -3.86
C LEU A 114 -11.65 1.70 -5.13
N LYS A 115 -10.88 1.83 -6.21
CA LYS A 115 -11.40 1.91 -7.58
C LYS A 115 -10.66 0.94 -8.47
N GLU A 116 -11.34 0.48 -9.52
CA GLU A 116 -10.69 -0.29 -10.57
C GLU A 116 -9.74 0.62 -11.35
N ALA A 117 -8.51 0.16 -11.55
CA ALA A 117 -7.53 0.84 -12.38
C ALA A 117 -7.46 0.17 -13.74
N SER A 118 -7.39 0.98 -14.79
CA SER A 118 -7.06 0.49 -16.12
C SER A 118 -5.57 0.14 -16.17
N ILE A 119 -5.23 -1.10 -15.83
CA ILE A 119 -3.86 -1.59 -15.94
C ILE A 119 -3.65 -2.09 -17.36
N VAL A 120 -2.80 -1.41 -18.10
CA VAL A 120 -2.40 -1.86 -19.45
C VAL A 120 -1.58 -3.14 -19.28
N GLY A 121 -2.11 -4.25 -19.79
CA GLY A 121 -1.42 -5.56 -19.79
C GLY A 121 -1.87 -6.56 -18.73
N SER A 122 -3.00 -6.35 -18.07
CA SER A 122 -3.58 -7.38 -17.21
C SER A 122 -4.04 -8.59 -18.04
N ASN A 123 -3.39 -9.74 -17.86
CA ASN A 123 -3.94 -11.00 -18.31
C ASN A 123 -5.33 -11.19 -17.71
N GLU A 124 -6.29 -11.67 -18.49
CA GLU A 124 -7.67 -11.92 -18.04
C GLU A 124 -7.77 -12.88 -16.83
N ASN A 125 -6.70 -13.60 -16.53
CA ASN A 125 -6.54 -14.49 -15.37
C ASN A 125 -5.76 -13.87 -14.21
N ALA A 126 -5.53 -12.55 -14.21
CA ALA A 126 -4.84 -11.90 -13.10
C ALA A 126 -5.73 -11.90 -11.84
N ASP A 127 -5.10 -12.07 -10.69
CA ASP A 127 -5.73 -11.93 -9.36
C ASP A 127 -6.58 -10.65 -9.32
N PRO A 128 -7.88 -10.74 -9.00
CA PRO A 128 -8.78 -9.57 -8.97
C PRO A 128 -8.25 -8.41 -8.15
N ARG A 129 -7.50 -8.69 -7.08
CA ARG A 129 -6.86 -7.67 -6.22
C ARG A 129 -5.94 -6.74 -6.99
N LYS A 130 -5.29 -7.21 -8.06
CA LYS A 130 -4.40 -6.43 -8.91
C LYS A 130 -5.09 -5.39 -9.79
N LYS A 131 -6.40 -5.39 -9.78
CA LYS A 131 -7.21 -4.42 -10.52
C LYS A 131 -7.56 -3.18 -9.69
N TYR A 132 -7.38 -3.24 -8.38
CA TYR A 132 -7.85 -2.20 -7.46
C TYR A 132 -6.70 -1.39 -6.89
N VAL A 133 -6.85 -0.08 -6.96
CA VAL A 133 -5.97 0.93 -6.36
C VAL A 133 -6.80 1.84 -5.46
N ILE A 134 -6.15 2.68 -4.68
CA ILE A 134 -6.86 3.64 -3.85
C ILE A 134 -7.63 4.65 -4.73
N ASP A 135 -8.84 4.96 -4.32
CA ASP A 135 -9.62 6.07 -4.88
C ASP A 135 -9.35 7.33 -4.05
N ASN A 136 -8.56 8.25 -4.58
CA ASN A 136 -8.18 9.49 -3.91
C ASN A 136 -9.36 10.45 -3.65
N THR A 137 -10.55 10.16 -4.19
CA THR A 137 -11.79 10.89 -3.88
C THR A 137 -12.58 10.27 -2.73
N LYS A 138 -12.14 9.13 -2.20
CA LYS A 138 -12.83 8.34 -1.16
C LYS A 138 -11.86 7.88 -0.08
N LEU A 139 -11.16 8.83 0.54
CA LEU A 139 -10.13 8.52 1.53
C LEU A 139 -10.68 8.33 2.96
N ASP A 140 -11.95 8.65 3.19
CA ASP A 140 -12.58 8.43 4.48
C ASP A 140 -12.58 6.95 4.87
N GLY A 141 -12.17 6.65 6.09
CA GLY A 141 -12.06 5.28 6.60
C GLY A 141 -10.75 4.55 6.27
N CYS A 142 -9.84 5.16 5.49
CA CYS A 142 -8.48 4.67 5.36
C CYS A 142 -7.74 4.81 6.70
N SER A 143 -6.95 3.79 7.05
CA SER A 143 -6.07 3.84 8.20
C SER A 143 -4.61 3.86 7.77
N VAL A 144 -3.88 4.91 8.11
CA VAL A 144 -2.43 4.93 7.92
C VAL A 144 -1.79 4.07 9.00
N LEU A 145 -1.16 2.96 8.61
CA LEU A 145 -0.47 2.05 9.51
C LEU A 145 0.97 2.49 9.74
N PHE A 146 1.64 2.93 8.68
CA PHE A 146 2.99 3.46 8.71
C PHE A 146 3.13 4.55 7.66
N SER A 147 3.96 5.53 7.94
CA SER A 147 4.33 6.56 6.97
C SER A 147 5.77 7.00 7.19
N GLY A 148 6.33 7.64 6.19
CA GLY A 148 7.69 8.14 6.24
C GLY A 148 7.98 9.12 5.10
N SER A 149 9.21 9.63 5.10
CA SER A 149 9.76 10.41 4.00
C SER A 149 10.44 9.50 2.98
N ILE A 150 10.49 9.93 1.72
CA ILE A 150 11.35 9.34 0.70
C ILE A 150 12.67 10.10 0.62
N ASN A 151 13.76 9.42 0.25
CA ASN A 151 15.09 10.01 0.25
C ASN A 151 15.28 11.13 -0.79
N SER A 152 14.49 11.09 -1.85
CA SER A 152 14.46 12.14 -2.88
C SER A 152 13.06 12.30 -3.40
N ASN A 153 12.61 13.55 -3.56
CA ASN A 153 11.32 13.85 -4.13
C ASN A 153 11.18 13.26 -5.53
N GLN A 154 10.02 12.69 -5.81
CA GLN A 154 9.71 12.08 -7.11
C GLN A 154 8.56 12.83 -7.78
N THR A 155 8.76 13.19 -9.05
CA THR A 155 7.67 13.75 -9.86
C THR A 155 6.77 12.62 -10.33
N ILE A 156 5.49 12.73 -10.02
CA ILE A 156 4.44 11.81 -10.43
C ILE A 156 3.67 12.44 -11.58
N GLU A 157 3.60 11.72 -12.70
CA GLU A 157 2.85 12.13 -13.88
C GLU A 157 1.70 11.16 -14.13
N VAL A 158 0.65 11.65 -14.78
CA VAL A 158 -0.52 10.83 -15.11
C VAL A 158 -0.11 9.67 -16.02
N ASN A 159 -0.65 8.49 -15.72
CA ASN A 159 -0.43 7.23 -16.46
C ASN A 159 1.00 6.65 -16.39
N ASN A 160 1.84 7.14 -15.49
CA ASN A 160 3.14 6.51 -15.25
C ASN A 160 3.01 5.40 -14.20
N SER A 161 3.79 4.34 -14.39
CA SER A 161 3.98 3.28 -13.41
C SER A 161 5.27 3.53 -12.63
N PHE A 162 5.30 3.11 -11.35
CA PHE A 162 6.45 3.32 -10.47
C PHE A 162 6.88 2.01 -9.83
N SER A 163 8.18 1.88 -9.56
CA SER A 163 8.68 0.84 -8.68
C SER A 163 8.70 1.37 -7.25
N LEU A 164 7.99 0.70 -6.36
CA LEU A 164 8.07 0.94 -4.92
C LEU A 164 9.06 -0.06 -4.31
N SER A 165 10.33 0.25 -4.42
CA SER A 165 11.42 -0.55 -3.85
C SER A 165 12.09 0.18 -2.69
N ASN A 166 12.74 -0.59 -1.80
CA ASN A 166 13.55 -0.05 -0.70
C ASN A 166 12.77 0.75 0.36
N ILE A 167 11.49 0.50 0.53
CA ILE A 167 10.74 1.04 1.66
C ILE A 167 11.15 0.28 2.92
N LYS A 168 11.67 1.02 3.91
CA LYS A 168 12.11 0.48 5.19
C LYS A 168 11.46 1.22 6.35
N ILE A 169 10.96 0.46 7.30
CA ILE A 169 10.39 0.98 8.54
C ILE A 169 11.29 0.52 9.68
N THR A 170 12.03 1.44 10.27
CA THR A 170 12.95 1.14 11.38
C THR A 170 12.34 1.60 12.69
N PHE A 171 12.34 0.71 13.68
CA PHE A 171 11.85 0.97 15.03
C PHE A 171 13.02 1.27 15.97
N ASN A 172 12.88 2.28 16.78
CA ASN A 172 13.85 2.68 17.81
C ASN A 172 13.57 2.01 19.16
#